data_de759c304910f7f57a7a6955867807b5
#
_entry.id   de759c304910f7f57a7a6955867807b5
#
_cell.length_a   1.000
_cell.length_b   1.000
_cell.length_c   1.000
_cell.angle_alpha   90.00
_cell.angle_beta   90.00
_cell.angle_gamma   90.00
#
_symmetry.space_group_name_H-M   'P 1'
#
loop_
_entity.id
_entity.type
_entity.pdbx_description
1 polymer ?
#
loop_
_entity_poly.entity_id
_entity_poly.type
_entity_poly.pdbx_seq_one_letter_code
_entity_poly.pdbx_strand_id
1 'polypeptide(L)'
;MLLSRFQRYCTEHNLYRGDSKWLLAVSGGIDSMVLADLCLSSKFNFAIAHCNFGLRGNESNGDENFVKTWAQNHNIPFFANTFETKNYAAEQGISTQMAARDLRYAWFKELCETKNYSQLAVAHHADDNAETLLINLSRGTGLKGLCGMQAISGQIVRPLLFATRQEIVEYANKNNIAYREDSTNATTDYARNRIRHEVIPSLQKINSSATDNILQTACHITQAYRMIADERERIAEKVCTTNDTETQISITALKEIPHYEFWLYELLQAFNFSGTIVGDILKALDGQAGKCFRSDTHELIKDRTTLIIVPYLPSKNIEKIVIEKNCEAISTPIKLQFSYQKNDSNFVLQKSKNIACLDCKKLQFPLVVRLWENGDSFIPLGMKGIKKVSDFLIDEKIPLHKKSQQYVLVSGENIVWVVGQRIDERYKITEKTTEILIINEQNVSE
;
A
#
# COMPACT_ATOMS: atom_id res chain seq x y z
N MET A 1 -24.33 10.11 -30.23
CA MET A 1 -24.18 11.31 -29.37
C MET A 1 -23.49 10.90 -28.08
N LEU A 2 -22.82 11.80 -27.35
CA LEU A 2 -21.99 11.45 -26.18
C LEU A 2 -22.77 10.73 -25.09
N LEU A 3 -23.98 11.20 -24.72
CA LEU A 3 -24.83 10.59 -23.71
C LEU A 3 -25.12 9.09 -23.96
N SER A 4 -25.50 8.73 -25.18
CA SER A 4 -25.80 7.31 -25.51
C SER A 4 -24.55 6.43 -25.45
N ARG A 5 -23.37 6.98 -25.82
CA ARG A 5 -22.07 6.29 -25.71
C ARG A 5 -21.68 6.14 -24.24
N PHE A 6 -21.90 7.16 -23.42
CA PHE A 6 -21.66 7.13 -21.98
C PHE A 6 -22.48 6.03 -21.31
N GLN A 7 -23.79 5.97 -21.58
CA GLN A 7 -24.67 4.93 -21.01
C GLN A 7 -24.24 3.54 -21.45
N ARG A 8 -23.94 3.35 -22.73
CA ARG A 8 -23.43 2.09 -23.27
C ARG A 8 -22.11 1.70 -22.62
N TYR A 9 -21.16 2.62 -22.52
CA TYR A 9 -19.85 2.38 -21.90
C TYR A 9 -19.98 1.97 -20.42
N CYS A 10 -20.84 2.66 -19.68
CA CYS A 10 -21.13 2.29 -18.29
C CYS A 10 -21.71 0.88 -18.15
N THR A 11 -22.56 0.46 -19.09
CA THR A 11 -23.16 -0.88 -19.11
C THR A 11 -22.13 -1.94 -19.51
N GLU A 12 -21.41 -1.76 -20.60
CA GLU A 12 -20.41 -2.72 -21.13
C GLU A 12 -19.28 -2.98 -20.14
N HIS A 13 -18.89 -1.96 -19.36
CA HIS A 13 -17.84 -2.07 -18.36
C HIS A 13 -18.36 -2.31 -16.93
N ASN A 14 -19.69 -2.52 -16.76
CA ASN A 14 -20.32 -2.69 -15.44
C ASN A 14 -19.96 -1.58 -14.44
N LEU A 15 -19.83 -0.33 -14.89
CA LEU A 15 -19.45 0.78 -14.04
C LEU A 15 -20.56 1.22 -13.10
N TYR A 16 -21.82 1.14 -13.55
CA TYR A 16 -22.99 1.51 -12.78
C TYR A 16 -24.02 0.38 -12.80
N ARG A 17 -24.44 -0.05 -11.60
CA ARG A 17 -25.51 -1.04 -11.39
C ARG A 17 -26.70 -0.37 -10.73
N GLY A 18 -27.89 -0.95 -10.79
CA GLY A 18 -29.13 -0.30 -10.40
C GLY A 18 -29.18 0.27 -8.97
N ASP A 19 -28.44 -0.32 -8.03
CA ASP A 19 -28.33 0.10 -6.64
C ASP A 19 -27.06 0.92 -6.33
N SER A 20 -26.22 1.17 -7.35
CA SER A 20 -24.96 1.91 -7.19
C SER A 20 -25.23 3.36 -6.75
N LYS A 21 -24.39 3.85 -5.85
CA LYS A 21 -24.32 5.25 -5.44
C LYS A 21 -22.91 5.75 -5.73
N TRP A 22 -22.77 6.67 -6.67
CA TRP A 22 -21.47 7.22 -7.00
C TRP A 22 -21.17 8.48 -6.21
N LEU A 23 -19.89 8.64 -5.85
CA LEU A 23 -19.31 9.91 -5.43
C LEU A 23 -18.56 10.48 -6.64
N LEU A 24 -18.99 11.64 -7.16
CA LEU A 24 -18.32 12.31 -8.28
C LEU A 24 -17.27 13.29 -7.77
N ALA A 25 -16.03 13.15 -8.19
CA ALA A 25 -14.99 14.15 -7.98
C ALA A 25 -15.17 15.29 -8.98
N VAL A 26 -15.68 16.44 -8.53
CA VAL A 26 -15.99 17.59 -9.39
C VAL A 26 -15.12 18.78 -9.03
N SER A 27 -14.23 19.19 -9.95
CA SER A 27 -13.37 20.36 -9.78
C SER A 27 -14.01 21.68 -10.19
N GLY A 28 -15.10 21.64 -10.98
CA GLY A 28 -15.69 22.79 -11.65
C GLY A 28 -15.22 22.97 -13.09
N GLY A 29 -14.15 22.28 -13.51
CA GLY A 29 -13.69 22.28 -14.90
C GLY A 29 -14.61 21.47 -15.83
N ILE A 30 -14.49 21.75 -17.13
CA ILE A 30 -15.41 21.24 -18.17
C ILE A 30 -15.60 19.71 -18.09
N ASP A 31 -14.54 18.90 -17.91
CA ASP A 31 -14.63 17.43 -17.90
C ASP A 31 -15.50 16.94 -16.74
N SER A 32 -15.27 17.52 -15.56
CA SER A 32 -16.01 17.15 -14.35
C SER A 32 -17.46 17.61 -14.39
N MET A 33 -17.74 18.78 -14.98
CA MET A 33 -19.11 19.30 -15.14
C MET A 33 -19.88 18.50 -16.18
N VAL A 34 -19.24 18.10 -17.30
CA VAL A 34 -19.85 17.20 -18.29
C VAL A 34 -20.13 15.83 -17.70
N LEU A 35 -19.24 15.29 -16.87
CA LEU A 35 -19.51 14.03 -16.16
C LEU A 35 -20.74 14.15 -15.27
N ALA A 36 -20.86 15.24 -14.49
CA ALA A 36 -22.00 15.48 -13.61
C ALA A 36 -23.32 15.59 -14.40
N ASP A 37 -23.31 16.31 -15.53
CA ASP A 37 -24.49 16.44 -16.42
C ASP A 37 -24.89 15.10 -17.07
N LEU A 38 -23.91 14.31 -17.52
CA LEU A 38 -24.18 12.98 -18.07
C LEU A 38 -24.76 12.01 -17.05
N CYS A 39 -24.29 12.06 -15.80
CA CYS A 39 -24.84 11.29 -14.69
C CYS A 39 -26.29 11.73 -14.37
N LEU A 40 -26.55 13.04 -14.34
CA LEU A 40 -27.88 13.60 -14.11
C LEU A 40 -28.84 13.17 -15.25
N SER A 41 -28.43 13.36 -16.49
CA SER A 41 -29.21 12.99 -17.67
C SER A 41 -29.48 11.48 -17.79
N SER A 42 -28.57 10.65 -17.23
CA SER A 42 -28.71 9.19 -17.14
C SER A 42 -29.51 8.74 -15.92
N LYS A 43 -29.95 9.67 -15.05
CA LYS A 43 -30.68 9.41 -13.79
C LYS A 43 -29.89 8.48 -12.84
N PHE A 44 -28.57 8.61 -12.83
CA PHE A 44 -27.73 7.89 -11.88
C PHE A 44 -27.89 8.51 -10.48
N ASN A 45 -27.76 7.67 -9.46
CA ASN A 45 -27.74 8.11 -8.06
C ASN A 45 -26.31 8.52 -7.68
N PHE A 46 -26.07 9.80 -7.43
CA PHE A 46 -24.73 10.28 -7.11
C PHE A 46 -24.75 11.48 -6.17
N ALA A 47 -23.60 11.74 -5.58
CA ALA A 47 -23.28 12.97 -4.87
C ALA A 47 -22.01 13.59 -5.46
N ILE A 48 -21.78 14.86 -5.15
CA ILE A 48 -20.60 15.60 -5.59
C ILE A 48 -19.65 15.80 -4.43
N ALA A 49 -18.35 15.52 -4.65
CA ALA A 49 -17.24 15.85 -3.75
C ALA A 49 -16.31 16.86 -4.44
N HIS A 50 -16.10 18.00 -3.80
CA HIS A 50 -15.20 19.07 -4.25
C HIS A 50 -14.03 19.26 -3.28
N CYS A 51 -12.80 19.28 -3.80
CA CYS A 51 -11.59 19.55 -3.02
C CYS A 51 -11.13 20.97 -3.23
N ASN A 52 -11.09 21.76 -2.18
CA ASN A 52 -10.50 23.09 -2.17
C ASN A 52 -9.09 23.01 -1.57
N PHE A 53 -8.05 23.15 -2.39
CA PHE A 53 -6.67 23.02 -1.93
C PHE A 53 -6.06 24.32 -1.39
N GLY A 54 -6.82 25.43 -1.39
CA GLY A 54 -6.36 26.73 -0.89
C GLY A 54 -5.22 27.35 -1.69
N LEU A 55 -4.85 26.82 -2.86
CA LEU A 55 -3.66 27.20 -3.61
C LEU A 55 -3.82 28.49 -4.42
N ARG A 56 -5.08 28.87 -4.73
CA ARG A 56 -5.42 30.04 -5.57
C ARG A 56 -6.29 31.08 -4.85
N GLY A 57 -6.34 31.02 -3.50
CA GLY A 57 -7.10 31.98 -2.70
C GLY A 57 -8.57 32.08 -3.12
N ASN A 58 -9.01 33.31 -3.52
CA ASN A 58 -10.40 33.59 -3.89
C ASN A 58 -10.91 32.81 -5.12
N GLU A 59 -10.04 32.43 -6.05
CA GLU A 59 -10.44 31.61 -7.21
C GLU A 59 -10.89 30.20 -6.76
N SER A 60 -10.15 29.58 -5.82
CA SER A 60 -10.52 28.27 -5.26
C SER A 60 -11.88 28.31 -4.56
N ASN A 61 -12.18 29.37 -3.84
CA ASN A 61 -13.49 29.55 -3.19
C ASN A 61 -14.59 29.81 -4.24
N GLY A 62 -14.26 30.50 -5.33
CA GLY A 62 -15.16 30.71 -6.45
C GLY A 62 -15.55 29.40 -7.15
N ASP A 63 -14.59 28.48 -7.32
CA ASP A 63 -14.81 27.15 -7.90
C ASP A 63 -15.72 26.31 -6.99
N GLU A 64 -15.47 26.30 -5.70
CA GLU A 64 -16.31 25.61 -4.71
C GLU A 64 -17.75 26.14 -4.74
N ASN A 65 -17.94 27.46 -4.70
CA ASN A 65 -19.26 28.08 -4.75
C ASN A 65 -20.00 27.77 -6.05
N PHE A 66 -19.31 27.76 -7.18
CA PHE A 66 -19.86 27.40 -8.48
C PHE A 66 -20.41 25.98 -8.48
N VAL A 67 -19.60 24.99 -8.06
CA VAL A 67 -20.01 23.58 -8.01
C VAL A 67 -21.13 23.37 -6.99
N LYS A 68 -21.06 24.02 -5.82
CA LYS A 68 -22.10 23.99 -4.80
C LYS A 68 -23.44 24.49 -5.30
N THR A 69 -23.44 25.64 -6.00
CA THR A 69 -24.64 26.22 -6.59
C THR A 69 -25.25 25.29 -7.65
N TRP A 70 -24.41 24.69 -8.50
CA TRP A 70 -24.85 23.72 -9.48
C TRP A 70 -25.53 22.51 -8.81
N ALA A 71 -24.91 21.95 -7.78
CA ALA A 71 -25.45 20.81 -7.04
C ALA A 71 -26.79 21.13 -6.38
N GLN A 72 -26.92 22.31 -5.75
CA GLN A 72 -28.15 22.79 -5.12
C GLN A 72 -29.29 22.94 -6.14
N ASN A 73 -29.01 23.52 -7.29
CA ASN A 73 -30.04 23.74 -8.34
C ASN A 73 -30.57 22.40 -8.90
N HIS A 74 -29.82 21.31 -8.78
CA HIS A 74 -30.23 19.98 -9.23
C HIS A 74 -30.62 19.02 -8.09
N ASN A 75 -30.69 19.51 -6.85
CA ASN A 75 -30.97 18.70 -5.65
C ASN A 75 -29.99 17.53 -5.47
N ILE A 76 -28.71 17.73 -5.80
CA ILE A 76 -27.63 16.73 -5.65
C ILE A 76 -26.90 16.97 -4.32
N PRO A 77 -26.66 15.91 -3.49
CA PRO A 77 -25.85 16.05 -2.28
C PRO A 77 -24.44 16.55 -2.62
N PHE A 78 -23.96 17.54 -1.84
CA PHE A 78 -22.66 18.18 -2.07
C PHE A 78 -21.81 18.12 -0.81
N PHE A 79 -20.57 17.71 -0.99
CA PHE A 79 -19.51 17.69 0.03
C PHE A 79 -18.33 18.53 -0.44
N ALA A 80 -17.78 19.35 0.43
CA ALA A 80 -16.54 20.07 0.17
C ALA A 80 -15.59 19.94 1.35
N ASN A 81 -14.30 19.95 1.07
CA ASN A 81 -13.25 20.02 2.09
C ASN A 81 -12.14 20.96 1.63
N THR A 82 -11.68 21.81 2.54
CA THR A 82 -10.55 22.72 2.33
C THR A 82 -9.32 22.15 3.00
N PHE A 83 -8.20 22.05 2.26
CA PHE A 83 -6.97 21.43 2.71
C PHE A 83 -5.84 22.44 2.91
N GLU A 84 -5.08 22.28 3.98
CA GLU A 84 -3.81 22.96 4.22
C GLU A 84 -2.66 22.30 3.44
N THR A 85 -2.79 22.33 2.11
CA THR A 85 -1.95 21.52 1.19
C THR A 85 -0.47 21.83 1.30
N LYS A 86 -0.09 23.12 1.50
CA LYS A 86 1.30 23.54 1.62
C LYS A 86 1.95 23.04 2.92
N ASN A 87 1.19 23.05 4.03
CA ASN A 87 1.66 22.56 5.32
C ASN A 87 1.90 21.07 5.25
N TYR A 88 0.92 20.30 4.73
CA TYR A 88 1.07 18.86 4.53
C TYR A 88 2.25 18.51 3.62
N ALA A 89 2.45 19.24 2.52
CA ALA A 89 3.59 19.02 1.62
C ALA A 89 4.94 19.21 2.33
N ALA A 90 5.05 20.25 3.16
CA ALA A 90 6.27 20.54 3.93
C ALA A 90 6.53 19.47 5.00
N GLU A 91 5.51 19.05 5.75
CA GLU A 91 5.63 18.01 6.78
C GLU A 91 6.04 16.65 6.20
N GLN A 92 5.49 16.28 5.03
CA GLN A 92 5.80 15.00 4.37
C GLN A 92 7.03 15.05 3.47
N GLY A 93 7.61 16.23 3.21
CA GLY A 93 8.76 16.39 2.32
C GLY A 93 8.46 16.05 0.85
N ILE A 94 7.21 16.28 0.40
CA ILE A 94 6.75 15.96 -0.95
C ILE A 94 6.32 17.22 -1.72
N SER A 95 6.16 17.08 -3.05
CA SER A 95 5.66 18.20 -3.84
C SER A 95 4.21 18.56 -3.50
N THR A 96 3.82 19.82 -3.66
CA THR A 96 2.44 20.29 -3.45
C THR A 96 1.41 19.50 -4.27
N GLN A 97 1.79 19.02 -5.46
CA GLN A 97 0.91 18.19 -6.28
C GLN A 97 0.71 16.78 -5.71
N MET A 98 1.78 16.17 -5.21
CA MET A 98 1.67 14.88 -4.52
C MET A 98 0.81 15.05 -3.28
N ALA A 99 1.04 16.09 -2.48
CA ALA A 99 0.24 16.41 -1.31
C ALA A 99 -1.25 16.59 -1.64
N ALA A 100 -1.58 17.38 -2.67
CA ALA A 100 -2.94 17.57 -3.13
C ALA A 100 -3.59 16.25 -3.60
N ARG A 101 -2.81 15.38 -4.24
CA ARG A 101 -3.28 14.06 -4.67
C ARG A 101 -3.57 13.17 -3.47
N ASP A 102 -2.65 13.07 -2.54
CA ASP A 102 -2.77 12.20 -1.36
C ASP A 102 -3.96 12.61 -0.49
N LEU A 103 -4.07 13.92 -0.17
CA LEU A 103 -5.20 14.48 0.58
C LEU A 103 -6.53 14.24 -0.12
N ARG A 104 -6.60 14.43 -1.45
CA ARG A 104 -7.80 14.18 -2.26
C ARG A 104 -8.28 12.74 -2.14
N TYR A 105 -7.41 11.77 -2.39
CA TYR A 105 -7.82 10.37 -2.42
C TYR A 105 -8.09 9.81 -1.02
N ALA A 106 -7.36 10.28 0.00
CA ALA A 106 -7.65 9.93 1.40
C ALA A 106 -9.06 10.39 1.81
N TRP A 107 -9.42 11.64 1.53
CA TRP A 107 -10.75 12.16 1.85
C TRP A 107 -11.87 11.52 1.02
N PHE A 108 -11.66 11.27 -0.26
CA PHE A 108 -12.66 10.57 -1.09
C PHE A 108 -12.92 9.15 -0.58
N LYS A 109 -11.87 8.44 -0.15
CA LYS A 109 -11.99 7.11 0.45
C LYS A 109 -12.81 7.18 1.74
N GLU A 110 -12.50 8.10 2.63
CA GLU A 110 -13.25 8.34 3.86
C GLU A 110 -14.75 8.62 3.58
N LEU A 111 -15.04 9.48 2.60
CA LEU A 111 -16.44 9.77 2.22
C LEU A 111 -17.13 8.53 1.64
N CYS A 112 -16.46 7.75 0.81
CA CYS A 112 -17.05 6.51 0.27
C CYS A 112 -17.41 5.54 1.39
N GLU A 113 -16.52 5.36 2.37
CA GLU A 113 -16.71 4.45 3.49
C GLU A 113 -17.80 4.97 4.47
N THR A 114 -17.73 6.24 4.87
CA THR A 114 -18.63 6.81 5.91
C THR A 114 -20.03 7.11 5.39
N LYS A 115 -20.20 7.38 4.09
CA LYS A 115 -21.49 7.72 3.47
C LYS A 115 -22.04 6.63 2.56
N ASN A 116 -21.39 5.45 2.54
CA ASN A 116 -21.80 4.27 1.75
C ASN A 116 -21.92 4.56 0.24
N TYR A 117 -20.96 5.27 -0.35
CA TYR A 117 -20.82 5.37 -1.80
C TYR A 117 -20.04 4.14 -2.30
N SER A 118 -20.60 3.48 -3.31
CA SER A 118 -20.03 2.24 -3.84
C SER A 118 -18.74 2.50 -4.65
N GLN A 119 -18.65 3.65 -5.31
CA GLN A 119 -17.56 3.99 -6.21
C GLN A 119 -17.32 5.49 -6.27
N LEU A 120 -16.07 5.86 -6.54
CA LEU A 120 -15.62 7.20 -6.84
C LEU A 120 -15.51 7.37 -8.36
N ALA A 121 -16.34 8.23 -8.96
CA ALA A 121 -16.28 8.54 -10.38
C ALA A 121 -15.40 9.77 -10.62
N VAL A 122 -14.43 9.63 -11.53
CA VAL A 122 -13.50 10.70 -11.94
C VAL A 122 -13.59 10.95 -13.45
N ALA A 123 -13.46 12.20 -13.86
CA ALA A 123 -13.66 12.65 -15.23
C ALA A 123 -12.43 12.50 -16.13
N HIS A 124 -11.60 11.46 -15.92
CA HIS A 124 -10.51 11.15 -16.83
C HIS A 124 -11.06 10.69 -18.19
N HIS A 125 -10.49 11.21 -19.26
CA HIS A 125 -10.92 10.97 -20.65
C HIS A 125 -9.81 10.33 -21.49
N ALA A 126 -10.07 10.08 -22.77
CA ALA A 126 -9.18 9.37 -23.69
C ALA A 126 -7.81 10.04 -23.81
N ASP A 127 -7.75 11.37 -23.93
CA ASP A 127 -6.48 12.10 -24.03
C ASP A 127 -5.64 11.98 -22.76
N ASP A 128 -6.27 12.01 -21.54
CA ASP A 128 -5.56 11.75 -20.29
C ASP A 128 -4.92 10.36 -20.25
N ASN A 129 -5.58 9.39 -20.88
CA ASN A 129 -5.06 8.02 -20.98
C ASN A 129 -3.85 7.96 -21.92
N ALA A 130 -3.90 8.62 -23.08
CA ALA A 130 -2.76 8.72 -24.00
C ALA A 130 -1.56 9.41 -23.33
N GLU A 131 -1.80 10.51 -22.60
CA GLU A 131 -0.76 11.19 -21.81
C GLU A 131 -0.12 10.24 -20.79
N THR A 132 -0.94 9.48 -20.07
CA THR A 132 -0.45 8.52 -19.07
C THR A 132 0.39 7.42 -19.68
N LEU A 133 -0.02 6.91 -20.84
CA LEU A 133 0.76 5.91 -21.58
C LEU A 133 2.13 6.44 -22.00
N LEU A 134 2.19 7.65 -22.55
CA LEU A 134 3.44 8.29 -22.94
C LEU A 134 4.35 8.57 -21.73
N ILE A 135 3.78 9.00 -20.59
CA ILE A 135 4.54 9.15 -19.33
C ILE A 135 5.11 7.81 -18.89
N ASN A 136 4.31 6.76 -18.86
CA ASN A 136 4.74 5.43 -18.45
C ASN A 136 5.84 4.90 -19.38
N LEU A 137 5.67 5.05 -20.68
CA LEU A 137 6.67 4.65 -21.68
C LEU A 137 7.99 5.39 -21.47
N SER A 138 7.96 6.71 -21.23
CA SER A 138 9.16 7.53 -21.02
C SER A 138 9.93 7.17 -19.74
N ARG A 139 9.24 6.62 -18.74
CA ARG A 139 9.84 6.20 -17.46
C ARG A 139 10.37 4.76 -17.48
N GLY A 140 10.06 4.02 -18.53
CA GLY A 140 10.24 2.57 -18.55
C GLY A 140 9.18 1.87 -17.71
N THR A 141 8.40 1.01 -18.32
CA THR A 141 7.30 0.30 -17.65
C THR A 141 7.15 -1.11 -18.19
N GLY A 142 6.61 -2.02 -17.36
CA GLY A 142 6.15 -3.33 -17.81
C GLY A 142 4.81 -3.26 -18.55
N LEU A 143 4.31 -4.40 -19.00
CA LEU A 143 3.06 -4.52 -19.76
C LEU A 143 1.87 -3.87 -19.05
N LYS A 144 1.76 -4.01 -17.71
CA LYS A 144 0.71 -3.41 -16.92
C LYS A 144 0.62 -1.88 -17.08
N GLY A 145 1.77 -1.20 -17.12
CA GLY A 145 1.79 0.26 -17.30
C GLY A 145 1.46 0.69 -18.74
N LEU A 146 1.69 -0.18 -19.73
CA LEU A 146 1.29 0.04 -21.13
C LEU A 146 -0.21 -0.24 -21.40
N CYS A 147 -0.92 -0.85 -20.44
CA CYS A 147 -2.38 -0.95 -20.51
C CYS A 147 -3.08 0.41 -20.30
N GLY A 148 -2.37 1.44 -19.84
CA GLY A 148 -2.94 2.74 -19.52
C GLY A 148 -3.91 2.72 -18.35
N MET A 149 -4.83 3.69 -18.34
CA MET A 149 -5.89 3.75 -17.34
C MET A 149 -6.96 2.72 -17.64
N GLN A 150 -7.42 2.02 -16.60
CA GLN A 150 -8.55 1.10 -16.72
C GLN A 150 -9.85 1.80 -16.36
N ALA A 151 -10.96 1.36 -16.96
CA ALA A 151 -12.31 1.87 -16.68
C ALA A 151 -12.67 1.73 -15.20
N ILE A 152 -12.21 0.66 -14.55
CA ILE A 152 -12.31 0.38 -13.10
C ILE A 152 -10.92 0.15 -12.53
N SER A 153 -10.63 0.74 -11.38
CA SER A 153 -9.41 0.50 -10.60
C SER A 153 -9.73 0.60 -9.12
N GLY A 154 -9.94 -0.54 -8.46
CA GLY A 154 -10.47 -0.58 -7.10
C GLY A 154 -11.85 0.10 -7.04
N GLN A 155 -12.02 1.07 -6.17
CA GLN A 155 -13.26 1.85 -6.06
C GLN A 155 -13.38 2.98 -7.10
N ILE A 156 -12.34 3.25 -7.89
CA ILE A 156 -12.35 4.35 -8.85
C ILE A 156 -12.91 3.88 -10.19
N VAL A 157 -13.90 4.61 -10.71
CA VAL A 157 -14.44 4.43 -12.06
C VAL A 157 -14.16 5.65 -12.92
N ARG A 158 -13.95 5.43 -14.23
CA ARG A 158 -13.64 6.46 -15.23
C ARG A 158 -14.63 6.42 -16.38
N PRO A 159 -15.82 6.99 -16.17
CA PRO A 159 -16.91 6.84 -17.13
C PRO A 159 -16.71 7.59 -18.45
N LEU A 160 -15.77 8.55 -18.51
CA LEU A 160 -15.43 9.31 -19.72
C LEU A 160 -14.19 8.79 -20.49
N LEU A 161 -13.60 7.66 -20.06
CA LEU A 161 -12.35 7.17 -20.65
C LEU A 161 -12.45 6.84 -22.16
N PHE A 162 -13.66 6.64 -22.67
CA PHE A 162 -13.95 6.42 -24.09
C PHE A 162 -14.03 7.71 -24.92
N ALA A 163 -14.17 8.87 -24.29
CA ALA A 163 -14.44 10.15 -24.95
C ALA A 163 -13.16 10.96 -25.11
N THR A 164 -13.03 11.64 -26.25
CA THR A 164 -11.96 12.63 -26.45
C THR A 164 -12.30 13.96 -25.79
N ARG A 165 -11.28 14.77 -25.51
CA ARG A 165 -11.46 16.13 -25.01
C ARG A 165 -12.34 16.96 -25.95
N GLN A 166 -12.17 16.83 -27.26
CA GLN A 166 -12.97 17.53 -28.24
C GLN A 166 -14.46 17.18 -28.13
N GLU A 167 -14.80 15.89 -28.03
CA GLU A 167 -16.18 15.44 -27.84
C GLU A 167 -16.84 15.98 -26.58
N ILE A 168 -16.05 16.10 -25.50
CA ILE A 168 -16.48 16.67 -24.21
C ILE A 168 -16.82 18.17 -24.41
N VAL A 169 -15.94 18.92 -25.07
CA VAL A 169 -16.15 20.36 -25.35
C VAL A 169 -17.37 20.55 -26.25
N GLU A 170 -17.53 19.75 -27.31
CA GLU A 170 -18.69 19.80 -28.19
C GLU A 170 -20.00 19.52 -27.45
N TYR A 171 -19.99 18.55 -26.55
CA TYR A 171 -21.13 18.23 -25.69
C TYR A 171 -21.46 19.38 -24.73
N ALA A 172 -20.47 19.96 -24.08
CA ALA A 172 -20.65 21.09 -23.16
C ALA A 172 -21.26 22.29 -23.88
N ASN A 173 -20.74 22.65 -25.07
CA ASN A 173 -21.26 23.77 -25.87
C ASN A 173 -22.68 23.52 -26.36
N LYS A 174 -22.97 22.31 -26.85
CA LYS A 174 -24.32 21.95 -27.33
C LYS A 174 -25.40 22.00 -26.25
N ASN A 175 -25.04 21.64 -25.01
CA ASN A 175 -25.98 21.59 -23.88
C ASN A 175 -25.86 22.81 -22.96
N ASN A 176 -25.09 23.85 -23.36
CA ASN A 176 -24.85 25.06 -22.58
C ASN A 176 -24.40 24.77 -21.13
N ILE A 177 -23.52 23.80 -20.98
CA ILE A 177 -22.98 23.42 -19.65
C ILE A 177 -22.00 24.50 -19.21
N ALA A 178 -22.29 25.16 -18.11
CA ALA A 178 -21.39 26.12 -17.49
C ALA A 178 -20.21 25.39 -16.83
N TYR A 179 -19.02 25.93 -16.96
CA TYR A 179 -17.80 25.44 -16.30
C TYR A 179 -16.84 26.62 -16.05
N ARG A 180 -15.81 26.39 -15.24
CA ARG A 180 -14.77 27.36 -14.97
C ARG A 180 -13.44 26.87 -15.56
N GLU A 181 -12.70 27.78 -16.19
CA GLU A 181 -11.38 27.46 -16.71
C GLU A 181 -10.35 27.54 -15.59
N ASP A 182 -9.45 26.55 -15.53
CA ASP A 182 -8.32 26.54 -14.60
C ASP A 182 -7.12 27.23 -15.26
N SER A 183 -6.75 28.41 -14.75
CA SER A 183 -5.61 29.20 -15.23
C SER A 183 -4.26 28.46 -15.16
N THR A 184 -4.14 27.41 -14.32
CA THR A 184 -2.91 26.60 -14.17
C THR A 184 -2.72 25.58 -15.28
N ASN A 185 -3.74 25.32 -16.11
CA ASN A 185 -3.63 24.39 -17.25
C ASN A 185 -2.71 24.89 -18.37
N ALA A 186 -2.36 26.17 -18.37
CA ALA A 186 -1.52 26.80 -19.41
C ALA A 186 0.00 26.66 -19.19
N THR A 187 0.46 26.18 -18.03
CA THR A 187 1.89 26.07 -17.72
C THR A 187 2.48 24.74 -18.17
N THR A 188 3.68 24.76 -18.79
CA THR A 188 4.39 23.56 -19.29
C THR A 188 5.36 22.96 -18.28
N ASP A 189 5.39 23.44 -17.05
CA ASP A 189 6.37 23.07 -16.02
C ASP A 189 6.29 21.60 -15.57
N TYR A 190 5.22 20.90 -15.92
CA TYR A 190 4.99 19.51 -15.53
C TYR A 190 5.06 18.55 -16.71
N ALA A 191 5.61 17.37 -16.51
CA ALA A 191 5.78 16.34 -17.53
C ALA A 191 4.48 16.05 -18.32
N ARG A 192 3.33 16.07 -17.64
CA ARG A 192 2.03 15.84 -18.27
C ARG A 192 1.63 16.96 -19.24
N ASN A 193 1.83 18.20 -18.81
CA ASN A 193 1.54 19.36 -19.66
C ASN A 193 2.48 19.43 -20.87
N ARG A 194 3.76 19.07 -20.71
CA ARG A 194 4.70 18.96 -21.85
C ARG A 194 4.25 17.90 -22.85
N ILE A 195 3.81 16.74 -22.38
CA ILE A 195 3.28 15.69 -23.27
C ILE A 195 2.05 16.21 -24.02
N ARG A 196 1.13 16.87 -23.32
CA ARG A 196 -0.11 17.45 -23.92
C ARG A 196 0.17 18.51 -24.97
N HIS A 197 1.09 19.44 -24.68
CA HIS A 197 1.30 20.63 -25.51
C HIS A 197 2.42 20.48 -26.55
N GLU A 198 3.38 19.55 -26.34
CA GLU A 198 4.53 19.39 -27.23
C GLU A 198 4.56 18.03 -27.91
N VAL A 199 4.44 16.92 -27.15
CA VAL A 199 4.66 15.58 -27.67
C VAL A 199 3.46 15.11 -28.51
N ILE A 200 2.24 15.14 -27.96
CA ILE A 200 1.03 14.69 -28.69
C ILE A 200 0.83 15.51 -29.98
N PRO A 201 0.91 16.85 -29.97
CA PRO A 201 0.80 17.60 -31.21
C PRO A 201 1.90 17.28 -32.23
N SER A 202 3.11 16.97 -31.80
CA SER A 202 4.19 16.55 -32.70
C SER A 202 3.93 15.17 -33.31
N LEU A 203 3.38 14.23 -32.57
CA LEU A 203 2.94 12.93 -33.09
C LEU A 203 1.77 13.08 -34.07
N GLN A 204 0.83 13.99 -33.79
CA GLN A 204 -0.31 14.28 -34.66
C GLN A 204 0.09 14.94 -36.00
N LYS A 205 1.22 15.66 -36.02
CA LYS A 205 1.80 16.15 -37.31
C LYS A 205 2.34 15.01 -38.17
N ILE A 206 2.78 13.90 -37.58
CA ILE A 206 3.23 12.70 -38.28
C ILE A 206 2.02 11.88 -38.75
N ASN A 207 1.04 11.69 -37.85
CA ASN A 207 -0.20 10.98 -38.10
C ASN A 207 -1.33 11.64 -37.31
N SER A 208 -2.32 12.21 -38.03
CA SER A 208 -3.45 12.90 -37.40
C SER A 208 -4.24 12.04 -36.42
N SER A 209 -4.24 10.71 -36.58
CA SER A 209 -4.88 9.73 -35.71
C SER A 209 -3.93 9.17 -34.62
N ALA A 210 -2.81 9.84 -34.36
CA ALA A 210 -1.78 9.29 -33.40
C ALA A 210 -2.37 8.98 -32.05
N THR A 211 -3.21 9.83 -31.46
CA THR A 211 -3.86 9.63 -30.18
C THR A 211 -4.72 8.37 -30.18
N ASP A 212 -5.57 8.20 -31.18
CA ASP A 212 -6.46 7.03 -31.31
C ASP A 212 -5.64 5.74 -31.49
N ASN A 213 -4.58 5.79 -32.28
CA ASN A 213 -3.68 4.65 -32.51
C ASN A 213 -2.94 4.25 -31.23
N ILE A 214 -2.51 5.21 -30.42
CA ILE A 214 -1.91 4.95 -29.09
C ILE A 214 -2.91 4.24 -28.19
N LEU A 215 -4.15 4.71 -28.14
CA LEU A 215 -5.22 4.11 -27.33
C LEU A 215 -5.61 2.72 -27.84
N GLN A 216 -5.68 2.52 -29.14
CA GLN A 216 -5.93 1.21 -29.72
C GLN A 216 -4.81 0.22 -29.41
N THR A 217 -3.56 0.65 -29.48
CA THR A 217 -2.40 -0.16 -29.06
C THR A 217 -2.50 -0.57 -27.60
N ALA A 218 -2.86 0.38 -26.72
CA ALA A 218 -3.08 0.08 -25.29
C ALA A 218 -4.23 -0.93 -25.08
N CYS A 219 -5.29 -0.86 -25.89
CA CYS A 219 -6.38 -1.83 -25.84
C CYS A 219 -5.90 -3.24 -26.19
N HIS A 220 -5.11 -3.39 -27.27
CA HIS A 220 -4.52 -4.68 -27.65
C HIS A 220 -3.59 -5.22 -26.56
N ILE A 221 -2.73 -4.37 -25.99
CA ILE A 221 -1.86 -4.75 -24.86
C ILE A 221 -2.69 -5.18 -23.65
N THR A 222 -3.79 -4.48 -23.35
CA THR A 222 -4.69 -4.83 -22.25
C THR A 222 -5.31 -6.20 -22.45
N GLN A 223 -5.71 -6.54 -23.68
CA GLN A 223 -6.26 -7.87 -23.98
C GLN A 223 -5.20 -8.97 -23.77
N ALA A 224 -3.99 -8.76 -24.30
CA ALA A 224 -2.87 -9.69 -24.09
C ALA A 224 -2.51 -9.81 -22.60
N TYR A 225 -2.49 -8.70 -21.87
CA TYR A 225 -2.16 -8.69 -20.46
C TYR A 225 -3.19 -9.43 -19.59
N ARG A 226 -4.47 -9.44 -19.97
CA ARG A 226 -5.49 -10.26 -19.28
C ARG A 226 -5.17 -11.74 -19.39
N MET A 227 -4.75 -12.22 -20.56
CA MET A 227 -4.34 -13.62 -20.74
C MET A 227 -3.12 -13.95 -19.87
N ILE A 228 -2.17 -13.01 -19.77
CA ILE A 228 -1.00 -13.14 -18.90
C ILE A 228 -1.43 -13.16 -17.42
N ALA A 229 -2.38 -12.33 -17.02
CA ALA A 229 -2.87 -12.29 -15.65
C ALA A 229 -3.54 -13.62 -15.23
N ASP A 230 -4.36 -14.21 -16.11
CA ASP A 230 -4.99 -15.50 -15.89
C ASP A 230 -3.94 -16.61 -15.74
N GLU A 231 -2.90 -16.61 -16.58
CA GLU A 231 -1.83 -17.60 -16.51
C GLU A 231 -0.91 -17.36 -15.29
N ARG A 232 -0.68 -16.12 -14.90
CA ARG A 232 0.07 -15.77 -13.68
C ARG A 232 -0.60 -16.37 -12.44
N GLU A 233 -1.93 -16.33 -12.35
CA GLU A 233 -2.66 -16.93 -11.22
C GLU A 233 -2.45 -18.44 -11.18
N ARG A 234 -2.54 -19.12 -12.31
CA ARG A 234 -2.29 -20.56 -12.41
C ARG A 234 -0.85 -20.94 -12.04
N ILE A 235 0.12 -20.09 -12.42
CA ILE A 235 1.52 -20.27 -12.06
C ILE A 235 1.70 -20.02 -10.57
N ALA A 236 1.09 -18.96 -10.02
CA ALA A 236 1.15 -18.68 -8.59
C ALA A 236 0.65 -19.87 -7.76
N GLU A 237 -0.44 -20.51 -8.14
CA GLU A 237 -0.95 -21.72 -7.47
C GLU A 237 0.06 -22.87 -7.46
N LYS A 238 0.92 -22.97 -8.48
CA LYS A 238 1.91 -24.05 -8.59
C LYS A 238 3.21 -23.77 -7.82
N VAL A 239 3.63 -22.50 -7.78
CA VAL A 239 4.96 -22.15 -7.27
C VAL A 239 4.94 -21.37 -5.96
N CYS A 240 3.78 -20.78 -5.58
CA CYS A 240 3.64 -19.96 -4.38
C CYS A 240 2.90 -20.71 -3.29
N THR A 241 3.33 -20.50 -2.05
CA THR A 241 2.59 -20.87 -0.84
C THR A 241 2.45 -19.61 0.00
N THR A 242 1.22 -19.20 0.32
CA THR A 242 0.94 -17.99 1.10
C THR A 242 0.26 -18.37 2.40
N ASN A 243 0.71 -17.76 3.49
CA ASN A 243 0.04 -17.76 4.79
C ASN A 243 -0.16 -16.30 5.26
N ASP A 244 -0.71 -16.09 6.45
CA ASP A 244 -1.04 -14.76 6.98
C ASP A 244 0.17 -13.82 7.13
N THR A 245 1.38 -14.36 7.19
CA THR A 245 2.60 -13.59 7.51
C THR A 245 3.59 -13.50 6.36
N GLU A 246 3.55 -14.43 5.39
CA GLU A 246 4.55 -14.51 4.33
C GLU A 246 4.03 -15.21 3.07
N THR A 247 4.64 -14.88 1.94
CA THR A 247 4.49 -15.63 0.69
C THR A 247 5.83 -16.26 0.33
N GLN A 248 5.85 -17.55 0.06
CA GLN A 248 7.02 -18.29 -0.38
C GLN A 248 6.88 -18.67 -1.85
N ILE A 249 7.93 -18.48 -2.65
CA ILE A 249 8.03 -18.93 -4.04
C ILE A 249 9.09 -20.02 -4.12
N SER A 250 8.72 -21.22 -4.58
CA SER A 250 9.65 -22.31 -4.81
C SER A 250 10.53 -22.00 -6.03
N ILE A 251 11.84 -21.85 -5.83
CA ILE A 251 12.79 -21.60 -6.90
C ILE A 251 12.87 -22.81 -7.85
N THR A 252 12.80 -24.03 -7.31
CA THR A 252 12.85 -25.26 -8.12
C THR A 252 11.64 -25.34 -9.02
N ALA A 253 10.43 -25.23 -8.48
CA ALA A 253 9.19 -25.28 -9.26
C ALA A 253 9.09 -24.12 -10.27
N LEU A 254 9.55 -22.92 -9.88
CA LEU A 254 9.58 -21.77 -10.79
C LEU A 254 10.47 -22.02 -12.01
N LYS A 255 11.67 -22.58 -11.82
CA LYS A 255 12.62 -22.86 -12.92
C LYS A 255 12.14 -23.92 -13.91
N GLU A 256 11.18 -24.74 -13.53
CA GLU A 256 10.55 -25.72 -14.43
C GLU A 256 9.55 -25.07 -15.40
N ILE A 257 9.15 -23.81 -15.13
CA ILE A 257 8.17 -23.08 -15.96
C ILE A 257 8.91 -22.38 -17.11
N PRO A 258 8.47 -22.55 -18.38
CA PRO A 258 9.03 -21.79 -19.50
C PRO A 258 8.94 -20.28 -19.24
N HIS A 259 10.00 -19.55 -19.57
CA HIS A 259 10.09 -18.08 -19.37
C HIS A 259 9.95 -17.67 -17.89
N TYR A 260 10.50 -18.45 -16.98
CA TYR A 260 10.36 -18.23 -15.52
C TYR A 260 10.85 -16.84 -15.08
N GLU A 261 11.81 -16.22 -15.79
CA GLU A 261 12.27 -14.86 -15.51
C GLU A 261 11.15 -13.84 -15.67
N PHE A 262 10.35 -13.98 -16.73
CA PHE A 262 9.17 -13.16 -16.96
C PHE A 262 8.11 -13.40 -15.87
N TRP A 263 7.85 -14.65 -15.52
CA TRP A 263 6.87 -14.99 -14.51
C TRP A 263 7.28 -14.53 -13.11
N LEU A 264 8.56 -14.61 -12.78
CA LEU A 264 9.06 -14.06 -11.52
C LEU A 264 8.83 -12.54 -11.46
N TYR A 265 9.10 -11.83 -12.57
CA TYR A 265 8.80 -10.41 -12.66
C TYR A 265 7.30 -10.12 -12.43
N GLU A 266 6.41 -10.85 -13.08
CA GLU A 266 4.96 -10.67 -12.96
C GLU A 266 4.44 -11.03 -11.55
N LEU A 267 4.96 -12.07 -10.90
CA LEU A 267 4.62 -12.45 -9.52
C LEU A 267 5.07 -11.38 -8.51
N LEU A 268 6.26 -10.83 -8.68
CA LEU A 268 6.84 -9.85 -7.77
C LEU A 268 6.23 -8.44 -7.90
N GLN A 269 5.52 -8.15 -8.99
CA GLN A 269 4.76 -6.90 -9.16
C GLN A 269 3.71 -6.67 -8.05
N ALA A 270 3.08 -7.73 -7.55
CA ALA A 270 2.11 -7.65 -6.46
C ALA A 270 2.70 -7.12 -5.15
N PHE A 271 4.02 -7.24 -4.99
CA PHE A 271 4.80 -6.84 -3.82
C PHE A 271 5.63 -5.57 -4.05
N ASN A 272 5.35 -4.83 -5.13
CA ASN A 272 5.98 -3.56 -5.50
C ASN A 272 7.50 -3.63 -5.76
N PHE A 273 8.03 -4.78 -6.18
CA PHE A 273 9.43 -4.88 -6.61
C PHE A 273 9.61 -4.27 -7.99
N SER A 274 10.56 -3.33 -8.12
CA SER A 274 10.90 -2.72 -9.40
C SER A 274 11.64 -3.69 -10.32
N GLY A 275 11.59 -3.46 -11.63
CA GLY A 275 12.28 -4.32 -12.62
C GLY A 275 13.78 -4.44 -12.38
N THR A 276 14.43 -3.39 -11.89
CA THR A 276 15.85 -3.41 -11.52
C THR A 276 16.11 -4.39 -10.39
N ILE A 277 15.30 -4.31 -9.32
CA ILE A 277 15.41 -5.21 -8.16
C ILE A 277 15.13 -6.67 -8.58
N VAL A 278 14.11 -6.89 -9.43
CA VAL A 278 13.81 -8.23 -9.95
C VAL A 278 14.99 -8.79 -10.76
N GLY A 279 15.65 -7.95 -11.56
CA GLY A 279 16.88 -8.34 -12.27
C GLY A 279 18.01 -8.81 -11.34
N ASP A 280 18.15 -8.16 -10.17
CA ASP A 280 19.14 -8.57 -9.17
C ASP A 280 18.71 -9.83 -8.40
N ILE A 281 17.41 -10.02 -8.15
CA ILE A 281 16.85 -11.26 -7.59
C ILE A 281 17.13 -12.43 -8.54
N LEU A 282 16.90 -12.27 -9.86
CA LEU A 282 17.17 -13.29 -10.86
C LEU A 282 18.63 -13.75 -10.86
N LYS A 283 19.58 -12.81 -10.80
CA LYS A 283 21.02 -13.11 -10.68
C LYS A 283 21.36 -13.85 -9.37
N ALA A 284 20.55 -13.65 -8.34
CA ALA A 284 20.79 -14.26 -7.03
C ALA A 284 20.18 -15.65 -6.87
N LEU A 285 19.31 -16.12 -7.78
CA LEU A 285 18.61 -17.40 -7.63
C LEU A 285 19.55 -18.58 -7.44
N ASP A 286 20.68 -18.61 -8.13
CA ASP A 286 21.70 -19.66 -8.06
C ASP A 286 22.80 -19.39 -7.03
N GLY A 287 22.72 -18.24 -6.35
CA GLY A 287 23.71 -17.81 -5.37
C GLY A 287 23.47 -18.37 -3.96
N GLN A 288 24.26 -17.90 -3.01
CA GLN A 288 24.16 -18.27 -1.61
C GLN A 288 22.83 -17.78 -0.98
N ALA A 289 22.30 -18.55 -0.02
CA ALA A 289 21.15 -18.15 0.78
C ALA A 289 21.49 -16.94 1.68
N GLY A 290 20.45 -16.16 2.03
CA GLY A 290 20.57 -15.04 2.94
C GLY A 290 20.62 -13.66 2.28
N LYS A 291 20.60 -13.56 0.95
CA LYS A 291 20.45 -12.27 0.27
C LYS A 291 19.05 -11.70 0.49
N CYS A 292 18.98 -10.40 0.83
CA CYS A 292 17.75 -9.66 1.05
C CYS A 292 17.60 -8.57 -0.01
N PHE A 293 16.38 -8.41 -0.50
CA PHE A 293 15.97 -7.38 -1.45
C PHE A 293 14.74 -6.66 -0.90
N ARG A 294 14.60 -5.35 -1.12
CA ARG A 294 13.52 -4.56 -0.55
C ARG A 294 12.77 -3.80 -1.62
N SER A 295 11.46 -3.81 -1.50
CA SER A 295 10.56 -2.86 -2.14
C SER A 295 10.09 -1.84 -1.08
N ASP A 296 9.23 -0.90 -1.48
CA ASP A 296 8.64 0.07 -0.56
C ASP A 296 7.74 -0.59 0.50
N THR A 297 7.21 -1.78 0.22
CA THR A 297 6.20 -2.46 1.05
C THR A 297 6.61 -3.83 1.54
N HIS A 298 7.60 -4.48 0.92
CA HIS A 298 8.00 -5.86 1.23
C HIS A 298 9.51 -6.06 1.22
N GLU A 299 9.95 -7.04 1.98
CA GLU A 299 11.30 -7.58 1.93
C GLU A 299 11.26 -9.00 1.36
N LEU A 300 12.12 -9.29 0.40
CA LEU A 300 12.31 -10.62 -0.16
C LEU A 300 13.65 -11.19 0.29
N ILE A 301 13.61 -12.38 0.87
CA ILE A 301 14.79 -13.11 1.36
C ILE A 301 14.97 -14.36 0.52
N LYS A 302 16.13 -14.47 -0.11
CA LYS A 302 16.51 -15.68 -0.84
C LYS A 302 17.01 -16.72 0.15
N ASP A 303 16.27 -17.81 0.33
CA ASP A 303 16.71 -19.00 1.04
C ASP A 303 17.23 -20.06 0.04
N ARG A 304 17.63 -21.25 0.49
CA ARG A 304 18.26 -22.29 -0.35
C ARG A 304 17.46 -22.63 -1.61
N THR A 305 16.18 -22.94 -1.43
CA THR A 305 15.27 -23.39 -2.50
C THR A 305 14.03 -22.53 -2.66
N THR A 306 13.90 -21.46 -1.86
CA THR A 306 12.72 -20.61 -1.82
C THR A 306 13.08 -19.14 -1.78
N LEU A 307 12.18 -18.29 -2.31
CA LEU A 307 12.16 -16.86 -2.08
C LEU A 307 11.04 -16.61 -1.07
N ILE A 308 11.37 -15.97 0.05
CA ILE A 308 10.42 -15.67 1.13
C ILE A 308 10.14 -14.18 1.09
N ILE A 309 8.88 -13.81 0.92
CA ILE A 309 8.41 -12.43 0.84
C ILE A 309 7.61 -12.13 2.10
N VAL A 310 8.02 -11.10 2.82
CA VAL A 310 7.37 -10.62 4.04
C VAL A 310 7.06 -9.13 3.94
N PRO A 311 6.01 -8.62 4.61
CA PRO A 311 5.78 -7.19 4.71
C PRO A 311 6.99 -6.48 5.31
N TYR A 312 7.44 -5.40 4.68
CA TYR A 312 8.51 -4.56 5.18
C TYR A 312 7.90 -3.38 5.94
N LEU A 313 8.07 -3.41 7.26
CA LEU A 313 7.80 -2.26 8.11
C LEU A 313 9.11 -1.48 8.25
N PRO A 314 9.24 -0.29 7.65
CA PRO A 314 10.43 0.52 7.85
C PRO A 314 10.60 0.76 9.35
N SER A 315 11.79 0.49 9.86
CA SER A 315 12.16 0.62 11.27
C SER A 315 12.27 2.09 11.74
N LYS A 316 11.33 2.93 11.31
CA LYS A 316 11.15 4.25 11.91
C LYS A 316 10.49 4.05 13.26
N ASN A 317 11.32 4.06 14.32
CA ASN A 317 10.92 4.04 15.72
C ASN A 317 10.11 2.80 16.16
N ILE A 318 10.73 1.62 16.16
CA ILE A 318 10.29 0.61 17.11
C ILE A 318 10.81 1.10 18.47
N GLU A 319 9.95 1.85 19.15
CA GLU A 319 10.24 2.41 20.45
C GLU A 319 10.61 1.28 21.43
N LYS A 320 11.71 1.49 22.15
CA LYS A 320 12.04 0.67 23.32
C LYS A 320 10.89 0.86 24.30
N ILE A 321 10.18 -0.20 24.60
CA ILE A 321 9.05 -0.14 25.56
C ILE A 321 9.59 -0.36 26.95
N VAL A 322 9.38 0.63 27.79
CA VAL A 322 9.74 0.62 29.20
C VAL A 322 8.59 -0.02 29.98
N ILE A 323 8.91 -1.02 30.80
CA ILE A 323 7.97 -1.79 31.60
C ILE A 323 8.26 -1.58 33.07
N GLU A 324 7.38 -0.85 33.72
CA GLU A 324 7.43 -0.59 35.14
C GLU A 324 7.02 -1.86 35.96
N LYS A 325 7.46 -1.95 37.21
CA LYS A 325 7.24 -3.13 38.07
C LYS A 325 5.77 -3.56 38.18
N ASN A 326 4.81 -2.65 38.07
CA ASN A 326 3.39 -2.92 38.25
C ASN A 326 2.62 -3.05 36.90
N CYS A 327 3.32 -3.15 35.80
CA CYS A 327 2.69 -3.35 34.49
C CYS A 327 2.06 -4.75 34.42
N GLU A 328 0.79 -4.85 34.06
CA GLU A 328 0.07 -6.12 33.92
C GLU A 328 0.15 -6.69 32.53
N ALA A 329 0.18 -5.84 31.50
CA ALA A 329 0.26 -6.27 30.11
C ALA A 329 0.76 -5.16 29.17
N ILE A 330 1.35 -5.56 28.07
CA ILE A 330 1.59 -4.72 26.88
C ILE A 330 0.94 -5.37 25.66
N SER A 331 0.41 -4.55 24.74
CA SER A 331 -0.26 -5.04 23.53
C SER A 331 0.55 -4.76 22.25
N THR A 332 1.49 -3.83 22.29
CA THR A 332 2.37 -3.44 21.18
C THR A 332 3.79 -3.27 21.70
N PRO A 333 4.86 -3.62 20.95
CA PRO A 333 4.85 -4.23 19.62
C PRO A 333 4.58 -5.74 19.63
N ILE A 334 4.57 -6.35 20.82
CA ILE A 334 4.22 -7.75 21.07
C ILE A 334 3.29 -7.83 22.28
N LYS A 335 2.43 -8.85 22.30
CA LYS A 335 1.49 -9.05 23.43
C LYS A 335 2.19 -9.83 24.52
N LEU A 336 2.50 -9.17 25.63
CA LEU A 336 3.04 -9.81 26.83
C LEU A 336 2.12 -9.53 28.01
N GLN A 337 1.86 -10.57 28.80
CA GLN A 337 1.13 -10.49 30.07
C GLN A 337 2.08 -10.80 31.21
N PHE A 338 2.05 -9.97 32.24
CA PHE A 338 2.92 -10.06 33.41
C PHE A 338 2.11 -10.45 34.64
N SER A 339 2.62 -11.39 35.40
CA SER A 339 2.02 -11.77 36.68
C SER A 339 3.10 -12.11 37.72
N TYR A 340 2.79 -11.86 38.98
CA TYR A 340 3.70 -12.10 40.09
C TYR A 340 3.15 -13.21 40.96
N GLN A 341 3.98 -14.18 41.33
CA GLN A 341 3.60 -15.29 42.19
C GLN A 341 4.69 -15.57 43.25
N LYS A 342 4.28 -15.97 44.47
CA LYS A 342 5.21 -16.47 45.46
C LYS A 342 5.71 -17.87 45.07
N ASN A 343 6.99 -18.11 45.31
CA ASN A 343 7.55 -19.46 45.14
C ASN A 343 7.21 -20.32 46.38
N ASP A 344 6.07 -20.96 46.34
CA ASP A 344 5.57 -21.88 47.36
C ASP A 344 5.35 -23.28 46.82
N SER A 345 4.90 -24.20 47.66
CA SER A 345 4.65 -25.60 47.29
C SER A 345 3.59 -25.80 46.19
N ASN A 346 2.80 -24.77 45.87
CA ASN A 346 1.75 -24.81 44.85
C ASN A 346 2.25 -24.31 43.51
N PHE A 347 3.47 -23.74 43.41
CA PHE A 347 4.01 -23.26 42.16
C PHE A 347 4.45 -24.41 41.26
N VAL A 348 3.88 -24.47 40.05
CA VAL A 348 4.28 -25.43 39.03
C VAL A 348 5.00 -24.68 37.90
N LEU A 349 6.27 -25.03 37.70
CA LEU A 349 7.10 -24.43 36.65
C LEU A 349 6.56 -24.81 35.25
N GLN A 350 6.06 -23.83 34.49
CA GLN A 350 5.60 -24.02 33.14
C GLN A 350 6.80 -24.06 32.19
N LYS A 351 6.97 -25.18 31.48
CA LYS A 351 8.05 -25.38 30.48
C LYS A 351 7.57 -25.06 29.08
N SER A 352 7.34 -23.80 28.77
CA SER A 352 7.00 -23.32 27.42
C SER A 352 8.01 -22.27 26.96
N LYS A 353 8.35 -22.24 25.68
CA LYS A 353 9.20 -21.19 25.11
C LYS A 353 8.54 -19.80 25.21
N ASN A 354 7.21 -19.76 25.16
CA ASN A 354 6.40 -18.54 25.21
C ASN A 354 6.15 -18.03 26.65
N ILE A 355 6.68 -18.74 27.66
CA ILE A 355 6.53 -18.35 29.06
C ILE A 355 7.91 -18.23 29.72
N ALA A 356 8.20 -17.01 30.18
CA ALA A 356 9.39 -16.78 30.99
C ALA A 356 9.04 -16.75 32.48
N CYS A 357 9.69 -17.59 33.29
CA CYS A 357 9.59 -17.58 34.74
C CYS A 357 10.94 -17.09 35.30
N LEU A 358 10.97 -15.89 35.88
CA LEU A 358 12.19 -15.20 36.30
C LEU A 358 12.18 -14.92 37.80
N ASP A 359 13.35 -14.98 38.44
CA ASP A 359 13.55 -14.57 39.84
C ASP A 359 13.42 -13.03 39.94
N CYS A 360 12.30 -12.57 40.51
CA CYS A 360 11.95 -11.16 40.59
C CYS A 360 13.02 -10.32 41.34
N LYS A 361 13.67 -10.89 42.33
CA LYS A 361 14.71 -10.19 43.14
C LYS A 361 15.98 -9.88 42.36
N LYS A 362 16.23 -10.60 41.26
CA LYS A 362 17.41 -10.39 40.42
C LYS A 362 17.17 -9.36 39.31
N LEU A 363 15.91 -8.96 39.09
CA LEU A 363 15.53 -8.03 38.05
C LEU A 363 15.72 -6.58 38.51
N GLN A 364 16.22 -5.75 37.63
CA GLN A 364 16.31 -4.29 37.75
C GLN A 364 15.22 -3.66 36.92
N PHE A 365 14.26 -3.01 37.56
CA PHE A 365 13.21 -2.25 36.89
C PHE A 365 13.65 -0.80 36.66
N PRO A 366 13.17 -0.14 35.58
CA PRO A 366 12.22 -0.68 34.60
C PRO A 366 12.86 -1.74 33.70
N LEU A 367 12.06 -2.71 33.23
CA LEU A 367 12.46 -3.62 32.17
C LEU A 367 12.26 -2.96 30.82
N VAL A 368 12.99 -3.41 29.80
CA VAL A 368 12.88 -2.87 28.45
C VAL A 368 12.63 -3.98 27.43
N VAL A 369 11.56 -3.89 26.64
CA VAL A 369 11.35 -4.71 25.45
C VAL A 369 11.85 -3.95 24.24
N ARG A 370 12.72 -4.57 23.46
CA ARG A 370 13.25 -4.04 22.20
C ARG A 370 13.58 -5.16 21.23
N LEU A 371 13.79 -4.81 19.96
CA LEU A 371 14.43 -5.74 19.04
C LEU A 371 15.88 -6.03 19.50
N TRP A 372 16.35 -7.24 19.19
CA TRP A 372 17.77 -7.54 19.41
C TRP A 372 18.66 -6.72 18.47
N GLU A 373 19.87 -6.43 18.92
CA GLU A 373 20.87 -5.64 18.19
C GLU A 373 22.16 -6.47 18.00
N ASN A 374 22.93 -6.12 16.96
CA ASN A 374 24.24 -6.76 16.77
C ASN A 374 25.13 -6.51 17.98
N GLY A 375 25.73 -7.59 18.52
CA GLY A 375 26.51 -7.53 19.74
C GLY A 375 25.77 -8.02 20.97
N ASP A 376 24.43 -8.13 20.95
CA ASP A 376 23.65 -8.68 22.04
C ASP A 376 24.09 -10.09 22.41
N SER A 377 24.20 -10.34 23.71
CA SER A 377 24.60 -11.63 24.25
C SER A 377 23.89 -11.94 25.55
N PHE A 378 23.73 -13.22 25.86
CA PHE A 378 23.12 -13.72 27.08
C PHE A 378 23.67 -15.11 27.41
N ILE A 379 23.31 -15.65 28.53
CA ILE A 379 23.67 -17.04 28.94
C ILE A 379 22.40 -17.88 28.83
N PRO A 380 22.16 -18.64 27.73
CA PRO A 380 20.96 -19.43 27.58
C PRO A 380 20.75 -20.41 28.74
N LEU A 381 19.52 -20.57 29.24
CA LEU A 381 19.16 -21.49 30.30
C LEU A 381 19.73 -22.89 30.03
N GLY A 382 20.48 -23.43 31.01
CA GLY A 382 21.18 -24.73 30.92
C GLY A 382 22.59 -24.65 30.36
N MET A 383 23.08 -23.46 29.98
CA MET A 383 24.46 -23.24 29.51
C MET A 383 25.28 -22.48 30.52
N LYS A 384 26.62 -22.68 30.50
CA LYS A 384 27.57 -21.98 31.40
C LYS A 384 28.25 -20.79 30.73
N GLY A 385 28.21 -20.68 29.42
CA GLY A 385 28.93 -19.68 28.64
C GLY A 385 28.02 -18.62 28.05
N ILE A 386 28.58 -17.42 27.86
CA ILE A 386 27.92 -16.33 27.11
C ILE A 386 27.81 -16.71 25.64
N LYS A 387 26.65 -16.51 25.05
CA LYS A 387 26.36 -16.74 23.65
C LYS A 387 25.79 -15.50 23.00
N LYS A 388 26.26 -15.14 21.82
CA LYS A 388 25.64 -14.06 21.03
C LYS A 388 24.22 -14.47 20.66
N VAL A 389 23.29 -13.52 20.69
CA VAL A 389 21.90 -13.74 20.29
C VAL A 389 21.85 -14.20 18.81
N SER A 390 22.68 -13.62 17.94
CA SER A 390 22.82 -14.04 16.54
C SER A 390 23.10 -15.53 16.39
N ASP A 391 24.10 -16.04 17.15
CA ASP A 391 24.53 -17.42 17.09
C ASP A 391 23.49 -18.36 17.71
N PHE A 392 22.85 -17.91 18.79
CA PHE A 392 21.74 -18.64 19.41
C PHE A 392 20.57 -18.83 18.42
N LEU A 393 20.17 -17.76 17.69
CA LEU A 393 19.10 -17.83 16.70
C LEU A 393 19.46 -18.69 15.48
N ILE A 394 20.76 -18.81 15.16
CA ILE A 394 21.24 -19.73 14.10
C ILE A 394 21.08 -21.18 14.56
N ASP A 395 21.53 -21.48 15.79
CA ASP A 395 21.50 -22.85 16.34
C ASP A 395 20.07 -23.34 16.57
N GLU A 396 19.15 -22.44 17.00
CA GLU A 396 17.72 -22.75 17.11
C GLU A 396 17.02 -22.81 15.72
N LYS A 397 17.75 -22.62 14.62
CA LYS A 397 17.26 -22.66 13.23
C LYS A 397 16.13 -21.67 12.96
N ILE A 398 16.16 -20.54 13.64
CA ILE A 398 15.17 -19.48 13.39
C ILE A 398 15.32 -18.93 11.97
N PRO A 399 14.27 -18.89 11.14
CA PRO A 399 14.33 -18.34 9.79
C PRO A 399 14.83 -16.89 9.77
N LEU A 400 15.56 -16.51 8.71
CA LEU A 400 16.25 -15.22 8.65
C LEU A 400 15.29 -14.02 8.82
N HIS A 401 14.10 -14.08 8.21
CA HIS A 401 13.07 -13.04 8.31
C HIS A 401 12.52 -12.89 9.75
N LYS A 402 12.45 -13.98 10.53
CA LYS A 402 12.04 -13.94 11.93
C LYS A 402 13.15 -13.43 12.85
N LYS A 403 14.42 -13.59 12.46
CA LYS A 403 15.54 -13.05 13.24
C LYS A 403 15.49 -11.54 13.35
N SER A 404 15.20 -10.83 12.28
CA SER A 404 15.12 -9.37 12.27
C SER A 404 13.97 -8.81 13.12
N GLN A 405 12.96 -9.64 13.43
CA GLN A 405 11.79 -9.30 14.23
C GLN A 405 11.86 -9.87 15.65
N GLN A 406 12.99 -10.48 16.04
CA GLN A 406 13.14 -11.09 17.35
C GLN A 406 13.23 -10.03 18.45
N TYR A 407 12.34 -10.09 19.42
CA TYR A 407 12.36 -9.23 20.60
C TYR A 407 13.18 -9.84 21.70
N VAL A 408 13.80 -8.98 22.52
CA VAL A 408 14.49 -9.35 23.76
C VAL A 408 13.93 -8.51 24.91
N LEU A 409 13.84 -9.13 26.09
CA LEU A 409 13.54 -8.46 27.34
C LEU A 409 14.86 -8.20 28.07
N VAL A 410 15.07 -6.95 28.45
CA VAL A 410 16.32 -6.47 29.05
C VAL A 410 16.03 -5.97 30.48
N SER A 411 16.93 -6.28 31.41
CA SER A 411 16.94 -5.81 32.80
C SER A 411 18.30 -5.16 33.07
N GLY A 412 18.32 -3.83 33.26
CA GLY A 412 19.57 -3.08 33.28
C GLY A 412 20.33 -3.24 31.95
N GLU A 413 21.52 -3.81 31.99
CA GLU A 413 22.34 -4.07 30.78
C GLU A 413 22.21 -5.52 30.26
N ASN A 414 21.47 -6.39 30.92
CA ASN A 414 21.43 -7.82 30.63
C ASN A 414 20.13 -8.21 29.93
N ILE A 415 20.24 -9.02 28.89
CA ILE A 415 19.10 -9.73 28.32
C ILE A 415 18.68 -10.83 29.29
N VAL A 416 17.42 -10.80 29.71
CA VAL A 416 16.85 -11.80 30.66
C VAL A 416 16.01 -12.84 29.95
N TRP A 417 15.50 -12.49 28.74
CA TRP A 417 14.73 -13.41 27.92
C TRP A 417 14.84 -13.04 26.45
N VAL A 418 15.17 -13.99 25.60
CA VAL A 418 14.94 -13.92 24.15
C VAL A 418 13.50 -14.37 23.98
N VAL A 419 12.59 -13.42 23.70
CA VAL A 419 11.14 -13.63 23.77
C VAL A 419 10.71 -14.77 22.86
N GLY A 420 9.84 -15.65 23.36
CA GLY A 420 9.39 -16.82 22.61
C GLY A 420 10.46 -17.92 22.44
N GLN A 421 11.64 -17.76 23.05
CA GLN A 421 12.75 -18.70 22.88
C GLN A 421 13.27 -19.21 24.25
N ARG A 422 14.19 -18.46 24.87
CA ARG A 422 14.88 -18.95 26.06
C ARG A 422 15.24 -17.80 27.02
N ILE A 423 15.09 -18.06 28.33
CA ILE A 423 15.54 -17.14 29.39
C ILE A 423 17.04 -17.25 29.64
N ASP A 424 17.59 -16.23 30.26
CA ASP A 424 18.98 -16.22 30.71
C ASP A 424 19.15 -17.05 32.00
N GLU A 425 20.19 -17.87 32.06
CA GLU A 425 20.53 -18.77 33.16
C GLU A 425 20.65 -18.04 34.52
N ARG A 426 21.16 -16.81 34.52
CA ARG A 426 21.37 -16.01 35.75
C ARG A 426 20.07 -15.63 36.43
N TYR A 427 18.99 -15.52 35.68
CA TYR A 427 17.69 -15.05 36.17
C TYR A 427 16.67 -16.17 36.41
N LYS A 428 17.09 -17.42 36.26
CA LYS A 428 16.24 -18.59 36.54
C LYS A 428 15.79 -18.67 37.99
N ILE A 429 14.69 -19.33 38.23
CA ILE A 429 14.17 -19.68 39.54
C ILE A 429 15.10 -20.70 40.20
N THR A 430 15.33 -20.50 41.51
CA THR A 430 16.10 -21.40 42.36
C THR A 430 15.34 -21.64 43.65
N GLU A 431 15.83 -22.57 44.50
CA GLU A 431 15.26 -22.82 45.84
C GLU A 431 15.26 -21.56 46.74
N LYS A 432 16.14 -20.60 46.45
CA LYS A 432 16.25 -19.33 47.21
C LYS A 432 15.31 -18.24 46.68
N THR A 433 14.65 -18.45 45.53
CA THR A 433 13.71 -17.50 44.95
C THR A 433 12.45 -17.42 45.80
N THR A 434 12.03 -16.24 46.16
CA THR A 434 10.83 -16.01 46.98
C THR A 434 9.66 -15.45 46.17
N GLU A 435 9.95 -14.70 45.14
CA GLU A 435 8.97 -14.07 44.25
C GLU A 435 9.35 -14.30 42.78
N ILE A 436 8.39 -14.71 41.99
CA ILE A 436 8.55 -15.08 40.58
C ILE A 436 7.80 -14.09 39.73
N LEU A 437 8.46 -13.55 38.74
CA LEU A 437 7.81 -12.85 37.62
C LEU A 437 7.54 -13.86 36.51
N ILE A 438 6.27 -14.04 36.18
CA ILE A 438 5.81 -14.86 35.04
C ILE A 438 5.41 -13.95 33.91
N ILE A 439 6.01 -14.14 32.77
CA ILE A 439 5.71 -13.37 31.54
C ILE A 439 5.21 -14.34 30.47
N ASN A 440 4.00 -14.10 29.98
CA ASN A 440 3.38 -14.95 28.98
C ASN A 440 3.27 -14.18 27.66
N GLU A 441 3.90 -14.68 26.61
CA GLU A 441 3.73 -14.21 25.25
C GLU A 441 2.41 -14.77 24.71
N GLN A 442 1.44 -13.87 24.49
CA GLN A 442 0.19 -14.23 23.86
C GLN A 442 0.37 -14.19 22.35
N ASN A 443 0.50 -15.34 21.71
CA ASN A 443 0.37 -15.42 20.26
C ASN A 443 -0.99 -14.85 19.88
N VAL A 444 -1.02 -14.01 18.86
CA VAL A 444 -2.27 -13.68 18.16
C VAL A 444 -2.75 -15.03 17.65
N SER A 445 -3.78 -15.58 18.29
CA SER A 445 -4.38 -16.86 17.92
C SER A 445 -4.71 -16.83 16.43
N GLU A 446 -4.38 -17.92 15.79
CA GLU A 446 -4.78 -18.36 14.46
C GLU A 446 -6.24 -18.04 14.12
#